data_49ba9fc14e35d66c830bb1404a45591c
#
_entry.id   49ba9fc14e35d66c830bb1404a45591c
#
_cell.length_a   1.000
_cell.length_b   1.000
_cell.length_c   1.000
_cell.angle_alpha   90.00
_cell.angle_beta   90.00
_cell.angle_gamma   90.00
#
_symmetry.space_group_name_H-M   'P 1'
#
loop_
_entity.id
_entity.type
_entity.pdbx_description
1 polymer ?
#
loop_
_entity_poly.entity_id
_entity_poly.type
_entity_poly.pdbx_seq_one_letter_code
_entity_poly.pdbx_strand_id
1 'polypeptide(L)'
;MASIYKTEAGSRALIERYRKLLALWPVPNEQLRLATRQGETFVIASGDKSAPPLVLLHGAGANSLSWMRDIADWAKHFRVYAVDVIGEPGQSAPSRPPLTSDAYAQWIGEIFDALSLAQADNVGISLGGWLALDFATRNPSRVRRLALLCPGGVGRQKSGFLLKAMFLMLFGAWGRRRALTLALGTTSESMNPQAEAYMLSIFREFRPRREVLPIFSDERLKHLTMPVLLIVGVRDAMLDSRETAARLKRTVPHLTAHELPETGHLLTDQTETIGAFLRA
;
A
#
# COMPACT_ATOMS: atom_id res chain seq x y z
N MET A 1 -18.05 -16.08 3.98
CA MET A 1 -16.91 -15.26 4.46
C MET A 1 -17.44 -14.12 5.30
N ALA A 2 -16.78 -13.77 6.42
CA ALA A 2 -17.19 -12.60 7.19
C ALA A 2 -17.00 -11.33 6.34
N SER A 3 -18.01 -10.43 6.35
CA SER A 3 -17.92 -9.16 5.61
C SER A 3 -16.75 -8.32 6.13
N ILE A 4 -15.98 -7.73 5.22
CA ILE A 4 -14.91 -6.76 5.56
C ILE A 4 -15.50 -5.41 6.00
N TYR A 5 -16.78 -5.20 5.83
CA TYR A 5 -17.50 -4.01 6.30
C TYR A 5 -18.36 -4.34 7.53
N LYS A 6 -18.60 -3.35 8.39
CA LYS A 6 -19.39 -3.51 9.59
C LYS A 6 -20.89 -3.67 9.28
N THR A 7 -21.36 -2.95 8.25
CA THR A 7 -22.74 -3.00 7.77
C THR A 7 -22.79 -2.90 6.24
N GLU A 8 -23.86 -3.41 5.62
CA GLU A 8 -24.08 -3.25 4.18
C GLU A 8 -24.28 -1.77 3.77
N ALA A 9 -25.00 -1.00 4.61
CA ALA A 9 -25.18 0.43 4.36
C ALA A 9 -23.85 1.18 4.38
N GLY A 10 -22.98 0.86 5.35
CA GLY A 10 -21.62 1.40 5.44
C GLY A 10 -20.77 1.03 4.23
N SER A 11 -20.87 -0.22 3.76
CA SER A 11 -20.18 -0.68 2.53
C SER A 11 -20.63 0.16 1.32
N ARG A 12 -21.96 0.27 1.09
CA ARG A 12 -22.50 1.07 -0.02
C ARG A 12 -22.06 2.53 0.03
N ALA A 13 -22.13 3.15 1.22
CA ALA A 13 -21.75 4.54 1.40
C ALA A 13 -20.24 4.77 1.14
N LEU A 14 -19.37 3.86 1.57
CA LEU A 14 -17.93 3.95 1.32
C LEU A 14 -17.60 3.78 -0.15
N ILE A 15 -18.20 2.80 -0.84
CA ILE A 15 -17.95 2.55 -2.25
C ILE A 15 -18.47 3.73 -3.10
N GLU A 16 -19.65 4.27 -2.78
CA GLU A 16 -20.17 5.46 -3.45
C GLU A 16 -19.24 6.66 -3.27
N ARG A 17 -18.77 6.90 -2.06
CA ARG A 17 -17.82 7.97 -1.78
C ARG A 17 -16.50 7.75 -2.50
N TYR A 18 -16.00 6.52 -2.54
CA TYR A 18 -14.81 6.15 -3.30
C TYR A 18 -14.98 6.52 -4.78
N ARG A 19 -16.10 6.13 -5.40
CA ARG A 19 -16.39 6.44 -6.80
C ARG A 19 -16.44 7.95 -7.09
N LYS A 20 -17.04 8.73 -6.18
CA LYS A 20 -17.08 10.20 -6.29
C LYS A 20 -15.67 10.81 -6.24
N LEU A 21 -14.82 10.31 -5.34
CA LEU A 21 -13.43 10.77 -5.25
C LEU A 21 -12.59 10.29 -6.46
N LEU A 22 -12.85 9.09 -6.95
CA LEU A 22 -12.18 8.55 -8.12
C LEU A 22 -12.51 9.35 -9.41
N ALA A 23 -13.69 9.95 -9.49
CA ALA A 23 -14.03 10.87 -10.59
C ALA A 23 -13.12 12.12 -10.64
N LEU A 24 -12.39 12.41 -9.55
CA LEU A 24 -11.39 13.49 -9.46
C LEU A 24 -9.98 13.01 -9.79
N TRP A 25 -9.83 11.78 -10.31
CA TRP A 25 -8.52 11.24 -10.68
C TRP A 25 -7.82 12.15 -11.70
N PRO A 26 -6.59 12.63 -11.42
CA PRO A 26 -6.05 13.82 -12.07
C PRO A 26 -5.56 13.62 -13.52
N VAL A 27 -5.64 12.39 -14.03
CA VAL A 27 -5.21 12.05 -15.39
C VAL A 27 -6.21 11.11 -16.07
N PRO A 28 -6.24 11.01 -17.41
CA PRO A 28 -7.04 10.01 -18.12
C PRO A 28 -6.75 8.61 -17.59
N ASN A 29 -7.81 7.82 -17.40
CA ASN A 29 -7.67 6.49 -16.85
C ASN A 29 -8.69 5.51 -17.45
N GLU A 30 -8.33 4.23 -17.37
CA GLU A 30 -9.20 3.09 -17.66
C GLU A 30 -9.43 2.32 -16.35
N GLN A 31 -10.66 2.00 -16.03
CA GLN A 31 -11.02 1.18 -14.89
C GLN A 31 -11.18 -0.26 -15.35
N LEU A 32 -10.28 -1.12 -14.91
CA LEU A 32 -10.23 -2.52 -15.30
C LEU A 32 -10.77 -3.41 -14.19
N ARG A 33 -11.40 -4.54 -14.57
CA ARG A 33 -11.83 -5.59 -13.66
C ARG A 33 -11.23 -6.90 -14.13
N LEU A 34 -10.29 -7.40 -13.33
CA LEU A 34 -9.51 -8.60 -13.65
C LEU A 34 -10.07 -9.77 -12.86
N ALA A 35 -10.38 -10.87 -13.55
CA ALA A 35 -10.76 -12.12 -12.90
C ALA A 35 -9.51 -12.79 -12.32
N THR A 36 -9.54 -13.10 -11.02
CA THR A 36 -8.48 -13.84 -10.32
C THR A 36 -9.09 -14.95 -9.46
N ARG A 37 -8.28 -15.92 -9.02
CA ARG A 37 -8.72 -16.96 -8.08
C ARG A 37 -9.22 -16.42 -6.75
N GLN A 38 -8.78 -15.21 -6.37
CA GLN A 38 -9.22 -14.54 -5.15
C GLN A 38 -10.48 -13.68 -5.35
N GLY A 39 -11.07 -13.71 -6.54
CA GLY A 39 -12.21 -12.92 -6.96
C GLY A 39 -11.81 -11.77 -7.86
N GLU A 40 -12.77 -10.92 -8.21
CA GLU A 40 -12.53 -9.78 -9.09
C GLU A 40 -11.57 -8.77 -8.45
N THR A 41 -10.58 -8.34 -9.22
CA THR A 41 -9.62 -7.31 -8.82
C THR A 41 -9.85 -6.05 -9.64
N PHE A 42 -10.06 -4.92 -8.96
CA PHE A 42 -10.21 -3.61 -9.57
C PHE A 42 -8.85 -2.92 -9.71
N VAL A 43 -8.60 -2.38 -10.90
CA VAL A 43 -7.34 -1.70 -11.24
C VAL A 43 -7.64 -0.42 -12.00
N ILE A 44 -6.96 0.66 -11.65
CA ILE A 44 -6.99 1.93 -12.39
C ILE A 44 -5.72 2.01 -13.22
N ALA A 45 -5.86 2.02 -14.54
CA ALA A 45 -4.75 2.11 -15.47
C ALA A 45 -4.66 3.53 -16.04
N SER A 46 -3.47 4.15 -15.96
CA SER A 46 -3.20 5.51 -16.44
C SER A 46 -1.87 5.59 -17.18
N GLY A 47 -1.69 6.58 -18.04
CA GLY A 47 -0.48 6.75 -18.85
C GLY A 47 -0.53 6.00 -20.18
N ASP A 48 0.50 6.18 -21.00
CA ASP A 48 0.60 5.59 -22.33
C ASP A 48 0.68 4.05 -22.25
N LYS A 49 -0.08 3.36 -23.11
CA LYS A 49 -0.12 1.88 -23.13
C LYS A 49 1.20 1.24 -23.50
N SER A 50 2.04 1.95 -24.24
CA SER A 50 3.38 1.50 -24.65
C SER A 50 4.48 1.82 -23.64
N ALA A 51 4.19 2.65 -22.64
CA ALA A 51 5.15 3.02 -21.60
C ALA A 51 5.47 1.84 -20.67
N PRO A 52 6.65 1.83 -20.03
CA PRO A 52 7.02 0.79 -19.07
C PRO A 52 5.97 0.61 -17.97
N PRO A 53 5.61 -0.65 -17.61
CA PRO A 53 4.56 -0.92 -16.63
C PRO A 53 5.05 -0.63 -15.20
N LEU A 54 4.16 0.00 -14.41
CA LEU A 54 4.34 0.30 -13.00
C LEU A 54 3.12 -0.16 -12.21
N VAL A 55 3.28 -1.06 -11.25
CA VAL A 55 2.23 -1.59 -10.39
C VAL A 55 2.29 -0.95 -9.02
N LEU A 56 1.18 -0.42 -8.53
CA LEU A 56 1.07 0.28 -7.26
C LEU A 56 0.17 -0.48 -6.28
N LEU A 57 0.69 -0.79 -5.08
CA LEU A 57 0.00 -1.52 -4.02
C LEU A 57 -0.13 -0.65 -2.77
N HIS A 58 -1.36 -0.25 -2.44
CA HIS A 58 -1.65 0.62 -1.30
C HIS A 58 -1.56 -0.10 0.06
N GLY A 59 -1.57 0.66 1.15
CA GLY A 59 -1.53 0.16 2.52
C GLY A 59 -2.87 -0.39 3.03
N ALA A 60 -2.85 -0.97 4.23
CA ALA A 60 -4.05 -1.45 4.91
C ALA A 60 -5.04 -0.30 5.21
N GLY A 61 -6.35 -0.59 5.10
CA GLY A 61 -7.40 0.41 5.33
C GLY A 61 -7.40 1.54 4.30
N ALA A 62 -6.84 1.32 3.10
CA ALA A 62 -6.74 2.28 2.02
C ALA A 62 -7.23 1.66 0.70
N ASN A 63 -7.12 2.38 -0.39
CA ASN A 63 -7.37 1.94 -1.77
C ASN A 63 -6.52 2.79 -2.74
N SER A 64 -6.75 2.66 -4.03
CA SER A 64 -5.96 3.32 -5.08
C SER A 64 -5.94 4.86 -4.99
N LEU A 65 -6.88 5.50 -4.26
CA LEU A 65 -6.81 6.95 -4.00
C LEU A 65 -5.54 7.39 -3.25
N SER A 66 -4.84 6.46 -2.62
CA SER A 66 -3.53 6.73 -2.00
C SER A 66 -2.52 7.34 -2.99
N TRP A 67 -2.69 7.09 -4.28
CA TRP A 67 -1.78 7.49 -5.35
C TRP A 67 -2.19 8.77 -6.09
N MET A 68 -3.28 9.43 -5.67
CA MET A 68 -3.79 10.61 -6.39
C MET A 68 -2.80 11.76 -6.51
N ARG A 69 -1.84 11.87 -5.57
CA ARG A 69 -0.82 12.91 -5.62
C ARG A 69 0.31 12.59 -6.61
N ASP A 70 0.61 11.31 -6.76
CA ASP A 70 1.78 10.84 -7.48
C ASP A 70 1.49 10.53 -8.94
N ILE A 71 0.24 10.13 -9.23
CA ILE A 71 -0.14 9.58 -10.52
C ILE A 71 0.06 10.55 -11.69
N ALA A 72 -0.14 11.86 -11.47
CA ALA A 72 0.00 12.87 -12.53
C ALA A 72 1.44 12.98 -13.04
N ASP A 73 2.42 12.72 -12.19
CA ASP A 73 3.82 12.72 -12.58
C ASP A 73 4.25 11.37 -13.14
N TRP A 74 3.88 10.27 -12.49
CA TRP A 74 4.31 8.94 -12.92
C TRP A 74 3.67 8.51 -14.24
N ALA A 75 2.41 8.89 -14.50
CA ALA A 75 1.73 8.57 -15.76
C ALA A 75 2.33 9.26 -17.00
N LYS A 76 3.23 10.24 -16.84
CA LYS A 76 4.01 10.83 -17.93
C LYS A 76 5.08 9.89 -18.48
N HIS A 77 5.52 8.93 -17.67
CA HIS A 77 6.67 8.07 -17.95
C HIS A 77 6.34 6.58 -17.92
N PHE A 78 5.24 6.20 -17.29
CA PHE A 78 4.86 4.81 -17.05
C PHE A 78 3.40 4.53 -17.44
N ARG A 79 3.13 3.32 -17.85
CA ARG A 79 1.79 2.75 -17.80
C ARG A 79 1.51 2.27 -16.38
N VAL A 80 0.84 3.09 -15.60
CA VAL A 80 0.61 2.87 -14.16
C VAL A 80 -0.65 2.06 -13.94
N TYR A 81 -0.56 1.02 -13.11
CA TYR A 81 -1.64 0.17 -12.66
C TYR A 81 -1.80 0.30 -11.14
N ALA A 82 -2.72 1.16 -10.70
CA ALA A 82 -3.07 1.29 -9.29
C ALA A 82 -4.09 0.22 -8.92
N VAL A 83 -3.66 -0.76 -8.14
CA VAL A 83 -4.45 -1.95 -7.78
C VAL A 83 -5.16 -1.73 -6.46
N ASP A 84 -6.48 -1.91 -6.43
CA ASP A 84 -7.21 -2.07 -5.18
C ASP A 84 -6.89 -3.46 -4.60
N VAL A 85 -6.23 -3.48 -3.45
CA VAL A 85 -5.85 -4.74 -2.79
C VAL A 85 -7.10 -5.49 -2.31
N ILE A 86 -7.18 -6.77 -2.62
CA ILE A 86 -8.28 -7.64 -2.17
C ILE A 86 -8.40 -7.62 -0.65
N GLY A 87 -9.65 -7.62 -0.15
CA GLY A 87 -9.93 -7.59 1.29
C GLY A 87 -9.70 -6.23 1.96
N GLU A 88 -9.35 -5.18 1.20
CA GLU A 88 -9.22 -3.80 1.66
C GLU A 88 -10.40 -2.94 1.15
N PRO A 89 -10.64 -1.72 1.69
CA PRO A 89 -11.85 -0.93 1.40
C PRO A 89 -11.80 -0.25 0.02
N GLY A 90 -11.79 -1.04 -1.03
CA GLY A 90 -11.81 -0.66 -2.44
C GLY A 90 -12.94 -1.33 -3.22
N GLN A 91 -12.76 -1.47 -4.53
CA GLN A 91 -13.71 -2.12 -5.42
C GLN A 91 -13.29 -3.57 -5.80
N SER A 92 -12.18 -4.08 -5.24
CA SER A 92 -11.77 -5.48 -5.39
C SER A 92 -12.56 -6.40 -4.46
N ALA A 93 -12.50 -7.70 -4.72
CA ALA A 93 -13.16 -8.72 -3.93
C ALA A 93 -12.79 -8.64 -2.43
N PRO A 94 -13.72 -8.93 -1.50
CA PRO A 94 -13.46 -8.89 -0.07
C PRO A 94 -12.67 -10.11 0.44
N SER A 95 -11.96 -10.79 -0.43
CA SER A 95 -11.17 -11.98 -0.11
C SER A 95 -9.96 -11.65 0.75
N ARG A 96 -9.74 -12.43 1.80
CA ARG A 96 -8.60 -12.30 2.70
C ARG A 96 -7.92 -13.65 2.90
N PRO A 97 -7.13 -14.13 1.94
CA PRO A 97 -6.38 -15.36 2.13
C PRO A 97 -5.38 -15.21 3.29
N PRO A 98 -4.95 -16.33 3.93
CA PRO A 98 -3.96 -16.29 5.00
C PRO A 98 -2.64 -15.65 4.52
N LEU A 99 -2.10 -14.73 5.33
CA LEU A 99 -0.81 -14.07 5.03
C LEU A 99 0.38 -15.05 5.07
N THR A 100 0.22 -16.20 5.70
CA THR A 100 1.24 -17.26 5.76
C THR A 100 1.28 -18.14 4.51
N SER A 101 0.30 -18.00 3.60
CA SER A 101 0.24 -18.71 2.32
C SER A 101 0.92 -17.92 1.21
N ASP A 102 1.03 -18.53 0.03
CA ASP A 102 1.50 -17.86 -1.21
C ASP A 102 0.38 -17.22 -2.02
N ALA A 103 -0.86 -17.26 -1.52
CA ALA A 103 -2.04 -16.85 -2.25
C ALA A 103 -2.01 -15.37 -2.72
N TYR A 104 -1.38 -14.46 -1.94
CA TYR A 104 -1.21 -13.07 -2.36
C TYR A 104 -0.17 -12.93 -3.47
N ALA A 105 0.94 -13.65 -3.41
CA ALA A 105 1.93 -13.64 -4.48
C ALA A 105 1.35 -14.22 -5.78
N GLN A 106 0.56 -15.30 -5.68
CA GLN A 106 -0.16 -15.86 -6.81
C GLN A 106 -1.18 -14.87 -7.38
N TRP A 107 -1.94 -14.18 -6.52
CA TRP A 107 -2.89 -13.15 -6.91
C TRP A 107 -2.22 -12.01 -7.70
N ILE A 108 -1.05 -11.52 -7.25
CA ILE A 108 -0.28 -10.50 -7.99
C ILE A 108 0.21 -11.08 -9.32
N GLY A 109 0.66 -12.33 -9.34
CA GLY A 109 1.03 -13.03 -10.59
C GLY A 109 -0.12 -13.07 -11.59
N GLU A 110 -1.33 -13.39 -11.15
CA GLU A 110 -2.53 -13.40 -12.00
C GLU A 110 -2.90 -12.00 -12.53
N ILE A 111 -2.67 -10.93 -11.76
CA ILE A 111 -2.81 -9.54 -12.24
C ILE A 111 -1.82 -9.28 -13.36
N PHE A 112 -0.55 -9.67 -13.19
CA PHE A 112 0.48 -9.53 -14.23
C PHE A 112 0.10 -10.28 -15.51
N ASP A 113 -0.38 -11.51 -15.36
CA ASP A 113 -0.78 -12.35 -16.50
C ASP A 113 -2.00 -11.77 -17.23
N ALA A 114 -3.03 -11.32 -16.49
CA ALA A 114 -4.21 -10.69 -17.05
C ALA A 114 -3.91 -9.36 -17.77
N LEU A 115 -2.86 -8.64 -17.33
CA LEU A 115 -2.38 -7.43 -17.97
C LEU A 115 -1.28 -7.68 -19.01
N SER A 116 -0.93 -8.95 -19.28
CA SER A 116 0.15 -9.37 -20.21
C SER A 116 1.51 -8.75 -19.85
N LEU A 117 1.79 -8.59 -18.56
CA LEU A 117 3.05 -8.05 -18.05
C LEU A 117 4.06 -9.18 -17.81
N ALA A 118 5.10 -9.27 -18.62
CA ALA A 118 6.22 -10.17 -18.33
C ALA A 118 6.98 -9.72 -17.08
N GLN A 119 7.19 -8.41 -16.95
CA GLN A 119 7.91 -7.76 -15.83
C GLN A 119 7.37 -6.35 -15.62
N ALA A 120 7.38 -5.84 -14.39
CA ALA A 120 6.98 -4.46 -14.07
C ALA A 120 7.82 -3.87 -12.93
N ASP A 121 7.83 -2.54 -12.83
CA ASP A 121 8.24 -1.85 -11.60
C ASP A 121 7.11 -1.95 -10.57
N ASN A 122 7.46 -2.06 -9.29
CA ASN A 122 6.49 -2.16 -8.22
C ASN A 122 6.73 -1.09 -7.15
N VAL A 123 5.67 -0.44 -6.72
CA VAL A 123 5.68 0.45 -5.54
C VAL A 123 4.68 -0.06 -4.53
N GLY A 124 5.09 -0.23 -3.27
CA GLY A 124 4.21 -0.71 -2.22
C GLY A 124 4.33 0.08 -0.92
N ILE A 125 3.18 0.43 -0.32
CA ILE A 125 3.10 1.12 0.97
C ILE A 125 2.66 0.13 2.05
N SER A 126 3.38 0.04 3.17
CA SER A 126 2.96 -0.69 4.37
C SER A 126 2.55 -2.15 4.08
N LEU A 127 1.25 -2.50 4.14
CA LEU A 127 0.72 -3.79 3.68
C LEU A 127 1.05 -4.03 2.19
N GLY A 128 0.87 -3.03 1.34
CA GLY A 128 1.25 -3.12 -0.07
C GLY A 128 2.75 -3.36 -0.26
N GLY A 129 3.58 -2.80 0.62
CA GLY A 129 5.02 -3.07 0.67
C GLY A 129 5.31 -4.53 1.06
N TRP A 130 4.56 -5.09 2.03
CA TRP A 130 4.63 -6.50 2.38
C TRP A 130 4.24 -7.40 1.20
N LEU A 131 3.15 -7.06 0.50
CA LEU A 131 2.67 -7.80 -0.67
C LEU A 131 3.68 -7.76 -1.82
N ALA A 132 4.27 -6.59 -2.08
CA ALA A 132 5.30 -6.42 -3.08
C ALA A 132 6.56 -7.23 -2.76
N LEU A 133 6.98 -7.29 -1.48
CA LEU A 133 8.08 -8.13 -1.01
C LEU A 133 7.76 -9.63 -1.14
N ASP A 134 6.54 -10.04 -0.77
CA ASP A 134 6.10 -11.44 -0.91
C ASP A 134 6.17 -11.89 -2.37
N PHE A 135 5.67 -11.05 -3.28
CA PHE A 135 5.74 -11.32 -4.72
C PHE A 135 7.17 -11.31 -5.26
N ALA A 136 7.94 -10.25 -4.97
CA ALA A 136 9.30 -10.07 -5.51
C ALA A 136 10.27 -11.16 -5.03
N THR A 137 10.16 -11.60 -3.77
CA THR A 137 11.01 -12.66 -3.24
C THR A 137 10.70 -14.05 -3.81
N ARG A 138 9.48 -14.26 -4.30
CA ARG A 138 9.07 -15.52 -4.95
C ARG A 138 9.26 -15.49 -6.47
N ASN A 139 9.15 -14.30 -7.09
CA ASN A 139 9.18 -14.10 -8.53
C ASN A 139 10.13 -12.95 -8.90
N PRO A 140 11.43 -13.02 -8.57
CA PRO A 140 12.36 -11.90 -8.74
C PRO A 140 12.49 -11.46 -10.21
N SER A 141 12.37 -12.37 -11.17
CA SER A 141 12.41 -12.06 -12.60
C SER A 141 11.21 -11.27 -13.12
N ARG A 142 10.09 -11.24 -12.35
CA ARG A 142 8.88 -10.49 -12.70
C ARG A 142 8.93 -9.03 -12.20
N VAL A 143 9.93 -8.65 -11.39
CA VAL A 143 10.05 -7.30 -10.82
C VAL A 143 11.33 -6.64 -11.32
N ARG A 144 11.19 -5.52 -12.05
CA ARG A 144 12.32 -4.78 -12.60
C ARG A 144 12.98 -3.89 -11.55
N ARG A 145 12.18 -3.11 -10.80
CA ARG A 145 12.56 -2.29 -9.65
C ARG A 145 11.49 -2.36 -8.58
N LEU A 146 11.89 -2.23 -7.33
CA LEU A 146 10.99 -2.31 -6.19
C LEU A 146 11.16 -1.08 -5.28
N ALA A 147 10.12 -0.25 -5.15
CA ALA A 147 10.09 0.84 -4.19
C ALA A 147 9.17 0.51 -3.00
N LEU A 148 9.71 0.58 -1.80
CA LEU A 148 9.09 0.19 -0.55
C LEU A 148 8.94 1.41 0.37
N LEU A 149 7.69 1.75 0.73
CA LEU A 149 7.36 2.85 1.61
C LEU A 149 6.84 2.29 2.93
N CYS A 150 7.60 2.48 4.00
CA CYS A 150 7.30 1.92 5.33
C CYS A 150 6.79 0.47 5.25
N PRO A 151 7.51 -0.49 4.61
CA PRO A 151 7.00 -1.83 4.35
C PRO A 151 6.84 -2.61 5.66
N GLY A 152 5.73 -3.35 5.78
CA GLY A 152 5.59 -4.39 6.82
C GLY A 152 6.45 -5.61 6.52
N GLY A 153 6.63 -6.48 7.53
CA GLY A 153 7.26 -7.80 7.36
C GLY A 153 8.79 -7.81 7.32
N VAL A 154 9.46 -6.68 7.52
CA VAL A 154 10.93 -6.62 7.64
C VAL A 154 11.34 -6.34 9.08
N GLY A 155 11.13 -5.14 9.59
CA GLY A 155 11.28 -4.83 11.02
C GLY A 155 10.03 -5.23 11.81
N ARG A 156 10.16 -5.25 13.14
CA ARG A 156 9.08 -5.62 14.06
C ARG A 156 7.92 -4.63 13.99
N GLN A 157 6.70 -5.12 14.19
CA GLN A 157 5.53 -4.31 14.41
C GLN A 157 5.49 -3.83 15.87
N LYS A 158 5.26 -2.53 16.06
CA LYS A 158 5.14 -1.91 17.39
C LYS A 158 3.68 -2.01 17.85
N SER A 159 3.42 -2.70 18.95
CA SER A 159 2.06 -2.84 19.51
C SER A 159 1.66 -1.70 20.44
N GLY A 160 2.61 -0.91 20.93
CA GLY A 160 2.35 0.14 21.91
C GLY A 160 1.36 1.22 21.47
N PHE A 161 1.29 1.52 20.17
CA PHE A 161 0.32 2.47 19.65
C PHE A 161 -1.12 1.94 19.68
N LEU A 162 -1.32 0.62 19.56
CA LEU A 162 -2.65 -0.02 19.54
C LEU A 162 -3.39 0.22 20.87
N LEU A 163 -2.71 0.10 22.01
CA LEU A 163 -3.30 0.37 23.32
C LEU A 163 -3.74 1.84 23.42
N LYS A 164 -2.87 2.77 22.98
CA LYS A 164 -3.20 4.20 22.94
C LYS A 164 -4.38 4.48 21.99
N ALA A 165 -4.38 3.89 20.81
CA ALA A 165 -5.45 4.05 19.84
C ALA A 165 -6.79 3.49 20.38
N MET A 166 -6.78 2.30 21.00
CA MET A 166 -7.97 1.72 21.64
C MET A 166 -8.55 2.64 22.74
N PHE A 167 -7.70 3.18 23.61
CA PHE A 167 -8.12 4.14 24.64
C PHE A 167 -8.73 5.41 24.01
N LEU A 168 -8.08 5.98 23.00
CA LEU A 168 -8.59 7.15 22.30
C LEU A 168 -9.96 6.90 21.65
N MET A 169 -10.21 5.70 21.13
CA MET A 169 -11.49 5.37 20.50
C MET A 169 -12.71 5.48 21.44
N LEU A 170 -12.50 5.45 22.75
CA LEU A 170 -13.57 5.69 23.75
C LEU A 170 -14.10 7.12 23.71
N PHE A 171 -13.35 8.08 23.17
CA PHE A 171 -13.71 9.50 23.11
C PHE A 171 -14.41 9.90 21.78
N GLY A 172 -15.14 9.00 21.18
CA GLY A 172 -16.00 9.27 20.02
C GLY A 172 -15.25 9.79 18.78
N ALA A 173 -15.76 10.85 18.15
CA ALA A 173 -15.19 11.39 16.89
C ALA A 173 -13.80 12.00 17.10
N TRP A 174 -13.60 12.73 18.17
CA TRP A 174 -12.30 13.32 18.53
C TRP A 174 -11.25 12.24 18.73
N GLY A 175 -11.58 11.20 19.47
CA GLY A 175 -10.66 10.09 19.74
C GLY A 175 -10.28 9.32 18.49
N ARG A 176 -11.23 9.07 17.58
CA ARG A 176 -10.93 8.44 16.27
C ARG A 176 -9.97 9.27 15.43
N ARG A 177 -10.18 10.60 15.38
CA ARG A 177 -9.29 11.52 14.66
C ARG A 177 -7.89 11.49 15.27
N ARG A 178 -7.79 11.51 16.59
CA ARG A 178 -6.50 11.45 17.29
C ARG A 178 -5.78 10.11 17.13
N ALA A 179 -6.54 9.00 17.10
CA ALA A 179 -5.98 7.67 16.82
C ALA A 179 -5.45 7.56 15.39
N LEU A 180 -6.14 8.15 14.41
CA LEU A 180 -5.68 8.21 13.02
C LEU A 180 -4.37 9.00 12.89
N THR A 181 -4.30 10.21 13.45
CA THR A 181 -3.07 11.03 13.40
C THR A 181 -1.90 10.38 14.12
N LEU A 182 -2.17 9.69 15.25
CA LEU A 182 -1.15 8.92 15.96
C LEU A 182 -0.61 7.75 15.10
N ALA A 183 -1.49 7.01 14.45
CA ALA A 183 -1.09 5.90 13.59
C ALA A 183 -0.26 6.36 12.39
N LEU A 184 -0.67 7.45 11.76
CA LEU A 184 0.00 8.02 10.59
C LEU A 184 1.27 8.81 10.94
N GLY A 185 1.44 9.20 12.23
CA GLY A 185 2.57 10.04 12.66
C GLY A 185 2.51 11.44 12.05
N THR A 186 1.30 12.02 11.94
CA THR A 186 1.04 13.32 11.31
C THR A 186 0.06 14.15 12.16
N THR A 187 -0.24 15.37 11.76
CA THR A 187 -1.28 16.21 12.39
C THR A 187 -2.47 16.37 11.44
N SER A 188 -3.66 16.67 12.00
CA SER A 188 -4.85 16.93 11.17
C SER A 188 -4.68 18.17 10.28
N GLU A 189 -3.88 19.15 10.73
CA GLU A 189 -3.62 20.39 9.99
C GLU A 189 -2.79 20.16 8.72
N SER A 190 -1.92 19.14 8.74
CA SER A 190 -1.09 18.78 7.58
C SER A 190 -1.78 17.86 6.58
N MET A 191 -2.98 17.36 6.92
CA MET A 191 -3.76 16.48 6.05
C MET A 191 -4.76 17.27 5.21
N ASN A 192 -4.96 16.87 3.95
CA ASN A 192 -6.08 17.37 3.15
C ASN A 192 -7.41 17.01 3.86
N PRO A 193 -8.33 17.97 4.12
CA PRO A 193 -9.57 17.72 4.86
C PRO A 193 -10.48 16.65 4.22
N GLN A 194 -10.53 16.57 2.89
CA GLN A 194 -11.31 15.54 2.18
C GLN A 194 -10.71 14.14 2.38
N ALA A 195 -9.38 14.03 2.31
CA ALA A 195 -8.66 12.78 2.55
C ALA A 195 -8.85 12.32 4.00
N GLU A 196 -8.69 13.22 4.98
CA GLU A 196 -8.93 12.91 6.39
C GLU A 196 -10.37 12.42 6.61
N ALA A 197 -11.36 13.16 6.09
CA ALA A 197 -12.76 12.78 6.23
C ALA A 197 -13.08 11.42 5.56
N TYR A 198 -12.39 11.08 4.46
CA TYR A 198 -12.51 9.78 3.83
C TYR A 198 -11.88 8.67 4.67
N MET A 199 -10.67 8.85 5.17
CA MET A 199 -10.01 7.90 6.07
C MET A 199 -10.82 7.65 7.34
N LEU A 200 -11.40 8.69 7.94
CA LEU A 200 -12.29 8.55 9.11
C LEU A 200 -13.56 7.75 8.77
N SER A 201 -14.10 7.89 7.56
CA SER A 201 -15.25 7.08 7.12
C SER A 201 -14.88 5.61 6.94
N ILE A 202 -13.68 5.31 6.42
CA ILE A 202 -13.15 3.95 6.38
C ILE A 202 -13.02 3.39 7.81
N PHE A 203 -12.41 4.12 8.72
CA PHE A 203 -12.28 3.72 10.14
C PHE A 203 -13.63 3.39 10.78
N ARG A 204 -14.69 4.12 10.42
CA ARG A 204 -16.03 3.91 10.94
C ARG A 204 -16.69 2.65 10.40
N GLU A 205 -16.57 2.37 9.11
CA GLU A 205 -17.36 1.34 8.42
C GLU A 205 -16.61 0.05 8.09
N PHE A 206 -15.28 0.12 8.02
CA PHE A 206 -14.42 -1.00 7.63
C PHE A 206 -13.94 -1.79 8.87
N ARG A 207 -13.74 -3.10 8.70
CA ARG A 207 -13.12 -4.00 9.66
C ARG A 207 -11.66 -4.25 9.26
N PRO A 208 -10.70 -3.57 9.86
CA PRO A 208 -9.31 -3.77 9.52
C PRO A 208 -8.87 -5.21 9.81
N ARG A 209 -7.86 -5.68 9.07
CA ARG A 209 -7.19 -6.94 9.32
C ARG A 209 -6.52 -6.87 10.70
N ARG A 210 -6.63 -7.96 11.47
CA ARG A 210 -6.03 -8.05 12.82
C ARG A 210 -4.77 -8.91 12.84
N GLU A 211 -4.51 -9.63 11.75
CA GLU A 211 -3.33 -10.47 11.63
C GLU A 211 -2.06 -9.63 11.61
N VAL A 212 -1.05 -10.09 12.34
CA VAL A 212 0.31 -9.54 12.27
C VAL A 212 0.93 -9.96 10.95
N LEU A 213 1.57 -9.04 10.24
CA LEU A 213 2.27 -9.35 9.00
C LEU A 213 3.46 -10.28 9.30
N PRO A 214 3.55 -11.46 8.67
CA PRO A 214 4.69 -12.34 8.83
C PRO A 214 6.00 -11.64 8.50
N ILE A 215 7.02 -11.86 9.33
CA ILE A 215 8.37 -11.32 9.11
C ILE A 215 9.10 -12.22 8.11
N PHE A 216 9.62 -11.65 7.04
CA PHE A 216 10.47 -12.36 6.07
C PHE A 216 11.79 -12.76 6.72
N SER A 217 12.27 -13.97 6.45
CA SER A 217 13.61 -14.37 6.86
C SER A 217 14.68 -13.61 6.04
N ASP A 218 15.88 -13.50 6.59
CA ASP A 218 17.01 -12.86 5.89
C ASP A 218 17.36 -13.62 4.60
N GLU A 219 17.24 -14.95 4.60
CA GLU A 219 17.45 -15.82 3.43
C GLU A 219 16.46 -15.47 2.33
N ARG A 220 15.19 -15.24 2.71
CA ARG A 220 14.16 -14.87 1.74
C ARG A 220 14.40 -13.47 1.17
N LEU A 221 14.81 -12.51 1.99
CA LEU A 221 15.14 -11.15 1.53
C LEU A 221 16.31 -11.11 0.55
N LYS A 222 17.25 -12.06 0.64
CA LYS A 222 18.37 -12.20 -0.33
C LYS A 222 17.94 -12.56 -1.75
N HIS A 223 16.69 -13.00 -1.94
CA HIS A 223 16.14 -13.23 -3.28
C HIS A 223 15.78 -11.91 -4.01
N LEU A 224 15.84 -10.77 -3.35
CA LEU A 224 15.67 -9.46 -3.98
C LEU A 224 16.93 -9.10 -4.79
N THR A 225 16.97 -9.54 -6.03
CA THR A 225 18.11 -9.33 -6.95
C THR A 225 17.99 -8.05 -7.78
N MET A 226 16.80 -7.44 -7.81
CA MET A 226 16.52 -6.17 -8.48
C MET A 226 16.97 -4.98 -7.63
N PRO A 227 17.12 -3.78 -8.23
CA PRO A 227 17.27 -2.53 -7.47
C PRO A 227 16.07 -2.31 -6.53
N VAL A 228 16.36 -1.96 -5.27
CA VAL A 228 15.34 -1.69 -4.24
C VAL A 228 15.53 -0.29 -3.68
N LEU A 229 14.46 0.51 -3.65
CA LEU A 229 14.38 1.76 -2.91
C LEU A 229 13.58 1.51 -1.63
N LEU A 230 14.14 1.88 -0.49
CA LEU A 230 13.46 1.92 0.79
C LEU A 230 13.29 3.37 1.24
N ILE A 231 12.06 3.78 1.57
CA ILE A 231 11.79 5.04 2.24
C ILE A 231 11.02 4.74 3.53
N VAL A 232 11.56 5.18 4.67
CA VAL A 232 10.95 4.96 5.99
C VAL A 232 10.97 6.23 6.83
N GLY A 233 9.89 6.45 7.59
CA GLY A 233 9.85 7.48 8.61
C GLY A 233 10.43 6.96 9.94
N VAL A 234 11.43 7.63 10.50
CA VAL A 234 12.08 7.20 11.75
C VAL A 234 11.13 7.27 12.96
N ARG A 235 10.12 8.15 12.90
CA ARG A 235 9.09 8.31 13.94
C ARG A 235 7.86 7.43 13.72
N ASP A 236 7.95 6.43 12.86
CA ASP A 236 6.85 5.48 12.62
C ASP A 236 6.41 4.83 13.93
N ALA A 237 5.12 5.00 14.27
CA ALA A 237 4.53 4.47 15.49
C ALA A 237 4.12 2.99 15.38
N MET A 238 3.98 2.47 14.14
CA MET A 238 3.49 1.13 13.85
C MET A 238 4.60 0.13 13.54
N LEU A 239 5.69 0.58 12.89
CA LEU A 239 6.77 -0.28 12.41
C LEU A 239 8.12 0.19 12.96
N ASP A 240 9.04 -0.75 13.18
CA ASP A 240 10.41 -0.42 13.52
C ASP A 240 11.21 -0.11 12.25
N SER A 241 11.22 1.16 11.88
CA SER A 241 11.88 1.66 10.67
C SER A 241 13.39 1.46 10.69
N ARG A 242 14.03 1.59 11.87
CA ARG A 242 15.48 1.39 12.02
C ARG A 242 15.86 -0.07 11.81
N GLU A 243 15.10 -0.99 12.40
CA GLU A 243 15.30 -2.42 12.20
C GLU A 243 15.05 -2.80 10.73
N THR A 244 13.98 -2.24 10.11
CA THR A 244 13.67 -2.42 8.68
C THR A 244 14.86 -2.02 7.81
N ALA A 245 15.39 -0.80 8.00
CA ALA A 245 16.50 -0.29 7.22
C ALA A 245 17.78 -1.12 7.45
N ALA A 246 18.11 -1.44 8.71
CA ALA A 246 19.30 -2.23 9.04
C ALA A 246 19.26 -3.64 8.43
N ARG A 247 18.09 -4.31 8.47
CA ARG A 247 17.93 -5.64 7.88
C ARG A 247 18.05 -5.62 6.37
N LEU A 248 17.38 -4.69 5.68
CA LEU A 248 17.48 -4.59 4.22
C LEU A 248 18.89 -4.18 3.77
N LYS A 249 19.57 -3.26 4.46
CA LYS A 249 20.98 -2.91 4.19
C LYS A 249 21.92 -4.11 4.25
N ARG A 250 21.64 -5.07 5.14
CA ARG A 250 22.46 -6.29 5.28
C ARG A 250 22.12 -7.37 4.24
N THR A 251 20.88 -7.43 3.77
CA THR A 251 20.37 -8.57 2.99
C THR A 251 20.18 -8.27 1.51
N VAL A 252 20.03 -6.99 1.11
CA VAL A 252 19.72 -6.57 -0.26
C VAL A 252 20.89 -5.81 -0.85
N PRO A 253 21.61 -6.40 -1.83
CA PRO A 253 22.83 -5.81 -2.39
C PRO A 253 22.64 -4.47 -3.09
N HIS A 254 21.50 -4.29 -3.77
CA HIS A 254 21.18 -3.10 -4.58
C HIS A 254 20.12 -2.21 -3.89
N LEU A 255 20.33 -1.94 -2.60
CA LEU A 255 19.44 -1.10 -1.80
C LEU A 255 19.88 0.36 -1.82
N THR A 256 18.95 1.24 -2.17
CA THR A 256 18.98 2.68 -1.83
C THR A 256 18.03 2.91 -0.67
N ALA A 257 18.48 3.47 0.46
CA ALA A 257 17.65 3.65 1.65
C ALA A 257 17.60 5.13 2.08
N HIS A 258 16.39 5.66 2.24
CA HIS A 258 16.10 6.98 2.76
C HIS A 258 15.37 6.85 4.09
N GLU A 259 16.03 7.24 5.17
CA GLU A 259 15.47 7.30 6.52
C GLU A 259 15.13 8.75 6.84
N LEU A 260 13.83 9.07 6.95
CA LEU A 260 13.32 10.43 7.15
C LEU A 260 13.17 10.70 8.66
N PRO A 261 14.04 11.51 9.28
CA PRO A 261 14.15 11.62 10.74
C PRO A 261 12.87 12.09 11.45
N GLU A 262 12.16 13.05 10.84
CA GLU A 262 10.99 13.71 11.44
C GLU A 262 9.65 13.15 10.98
N THR A 263 9.65 12.09 10.13
CA THR A 263 8.48 11.55 9.48
C THR A 263 7.97 10.31 10.21
N GLY A 264 6.63 10.17 10.29
CA GLY A 264 5.95 8.98 10.80
C GLY A 264 5.68 7.95 9.70
N HIS A 265 4.55 7.23 9.84
CA HIS A 265 4.16 6.19 8.88
C HIS A 265 3.64 6.76 7.54
N LEU A 266 2.97 7.93 7.58
CA LEU A 266 2.52 8.63 6.38
C LEU A 266 3.69 9.38 5.74
N LEU A 267 4.15 8.88 4.61
CA LEU A 267 5.17 9.53 3.80
C LEU A 267 4.50 10.47 2.80
N THR A 268 4.90 11.74 2.82
CA THR A 268 4.49 12.76 1.85
C THR A 268 5.69 13.22 1.05
N ASP A 269 5.44 13.85 -0.11
CA ASP A 269 6.43 14.54 -0.92
C ASP A 269 7.60 13.67 -1.40
N GLN A 270 7.30 12.38 -1.69
CA GLN A 270 8.27 11.42 -2.19
C GLN A 270 8.11 11.11 -3.70
N THR A 271 7.18 11.76 -4.37
CA THR A 271 6.83 11.53 -5.78
C THR A 271 8.06 11.59 -6.69
N GLU A 272 8.88 12.64 -6.56
CA GLU A 272 10.09 12.81 -7.39
C GLU A 272 11.20 11.82 -7.02
N THR A 273 11.43 11.58 -5.73
CA THR A 273 12.42 10.60 -5.26
C THR A 273 12.14 9.20 -5.82
N ILE A 274 10.87 8.77 -5.74
CA ILE A 274 10.43 7.49 -6.27
C ILE A 274 10.51 7.50 -7.81
N GLY A 275 10.02 8.57 -8.45
CA GLY A 275 10.05 8.72 -9.89
C GLY A 275 11.47 8.69 -10.46
N ALA A 276 12.43 9.36 -9.83
CA ALA A 276 13.85 9.33 -10.22
C ALA A 276 14.43 7.91 -10.14
N PHE A 277 14.17 7.19 -9.03
CA PHE A 277 14.60 5.80 -8.88
C PHE A 277 14.00 4.87 -9.96
N LEU A 278 12.73 5.04 -10.29
CA LEU A 278 12.05 4.21 -11.28
C LEU A 278 12.54 4.47 -12.72
N ARG A 279 13.02 5.69 -13.02
CA ARG A 279 13.56 6.07 -14.34
C ARG A 279 15.05 5.75 -14.51
N ALA A 280 15.79 5.53 -13.42
CA ALA A 280 17.23 5.18 -13.46
C ALA A 280 17.46 3.79 -14.06
#